data_bd319cfb6a10e8f513010bdf708a2ce3
#
_entry.id   bd319cfb6a10e8f513010bdf708a2ce3
#
_cell.length_a   1.000
_cell.length_b   1.000
_cell.length_c   1.000
_cell.angle_alpha   90.00
_cell.angle_beta   90.00
_cell.angle_gamma   90.00
#
_symmetry.space_group_name_H-M   'P 1'
#
loop_
_entity.id
_entity.type
_entity.pdbx_description
1 polymer ?
#
loop_
_entity_poly.entity_id
_entity_poly.type
_entity_poly.pdbx_seq_one_letter_code
_entity_poly.pdbx_strand_id
1 'polypeptide(L)'
;MNSFGAKDELQVHGERYTIWSLPKAEAGELRGAARLPYSLQVLLENALRHEDNVTVGRANIEAFSEWVDRGSNPAETSYYPTRIMMHDVSGIPLLADLAAMREYMAASGRDPNLVNPVRPVDFIMDHSVIVDVAGAQACVRVLLLLLVAL
;
A
#
# COMPACT_ATOMS: atom_id res chain seq x y z
N MET A 1 -10.64 7.76 -11.58
CA MET A 1 -11.61 7.54 -12.68
C MET A 1 -12.49 6.34 -12.38
N ASN A 2 -13.34 5.88 -13.27
CA ASN A 2 -14.21 4.72 -13.08
C ASN A 2 -14.69 4.18 -14.44
N SER A 3 -13.73 3.90 -15.32
CA SER A 3 -14.00 3.55 -16.74
C SER A 3 -14.83 2.29 -16.93
N PHE A 4 -14.81 1.39 -15.92
CA PHE A 4 -15.56 0.12 -15.94
C PHE A 4 -16.76 0.12 -14.99
N GLY A 5 -17.16 1.27 -14.45
CA GLY A 5 -18.31 1.36 -13.54
C GLY A 5 -18.17 0.56 -12.24
N ALA A 6 -16.93 0.23 -11.85
CA ALA A 6 -16.64 -0.65 -10.71
C ALA A 6 -16.98 -0.05 -9.34
N LYS A 7 -17.01 1.28 -9.23
CA LYS A 7 -17.25 1.96 -7.95
C LYS A 7 -18.63 1.64 -7.39
N ASP A 8 -18.68 1.22 -6.12
CA ASP A 8 -19.90 0.82 -5.42
C ASP A 8 -19.85 1.19 -3.94
N GLU A 9 -20.97 1.03 -3.25
CA GLU A 9 -21.07 1.19 -1.80
C GLU A 9 -21.37 -0.14 -1.13
N LEU A 10 -20.62 -0.46 -0.09
CA LEU A 10 -20.87 -1.58 0.81
C LEU A 10 -21.31 -1.04 2.17
N GLN A 11 -22.44 -1.50 2.65
CA GLN A 11 -22.94 -1.16 3.99
C GLN A 11 -22.65 -2.32 4.96
N VAL A 12 -21.91 -2.02 6.03
CA VAL A 12 -21.54 -2.99 7.07
C VAL A 12 -21.76 -2.34 8.43
N HIS A 13 -22.55 -2.98 9.28
CA HIS A 13 -22.87 -2.51 10.64
C HIS A 13 -23.33 -1.03 10.71
N GLY A 14 -24.07 -0.56 9.69
CA GLY A 14 -24.57 0.81 9.63
C GLY A 14 -23.58 1.82 9.02
N GLU A 15 -22.34 1.45 8.82
CA GLU A 15 -21.33 2.26 8.16
C GLU A 15 -21.29 1.99 6.64
N ARG A 16 -21.03 3.05 5.86
CA ARG A 16 -20.91 2.96 4.40
C ARG A 16 -19.45 3.02 3.97
N TYR A 17 -19.05 2.06 3.15
CA TYR A 17 -17.70 1.96 2.60
C TYR A 17 -17.75 2.04 1.08
N THR A 18 -16.91 2.87 0.49
CA THR A 18 -16.71 2.85 -0.97
C THR A 18 -15.82 1.66 -1.33
N ILE A 19 -16.31 0.83 -2.24
CA ILE A 19 -15.60 -0.34 -2.78
C ILE A 19 -15.47 -0.26 -4.29
N TRP A 20 -14.59 -1.08 -4.86
CA TRP A 20 -14.51 -1.34 -6.29
C TRP A 20 -14.93 -2.78 -6.56
N SER A 21 -16.15 -2.93 -7.00
CA SER A 21 -16.83 -4.22 -7.19
C SER A 21 -16.40 -4.87 -8.50
N LEU A 22 -15.75 -6.03 -8.44
CA LEU A 22 -15.38 -6.80 -9.64
C LEU A 22 -16.61 -7.27 -10.43
N PRO A 23 -17.72 -7.71 -9.81
CA PRO A 23 -18.95 -8.00 -10.55
C PRO A 23 -19.50 -6.79 -11.32
N LYS A 24 -19.44 -5.59 -10.76
CA LYS A 24 -19.84 -4.37 -11.49
C LYS A 24 -18.89 -4.04 -12.63
N ALA A 25 -17.57 -4.19 -12.41
CA ALA A 25 -16.58 -4.03 -13.46
C ALA A 25 -16.83 -5.00 -14.63
N GLU A 26 -17.20 -6.24 -14.34
CA GLU A 26 -17.53 -7.25 -15.37
C GLU A 26 -18.78 -6.88 -16.14
N ALA A 27 -19.82 -6.37 -15.48
CA ALA A 27 -21.00 -5.81 -16.13
C ALA A 27 -20.68 -4.55 -16.94
N GLY A 28 -19.65 -3.82 -16.59
CA GLY A 28 -19.09 -2.64 -17.26
C GLY A 28 -18.00 -2.96 -18.31
N GLU A 29 -18.08 -4.11 -18.96
CA GLU A 29 -17.22 -4.56 -20.10
C GLU A 29 -15.85 -5.17 -19.71
N LEU A 30 -15.48 -5.28 -18.44
CA LEU A 30 -14.24 -5.94 -18.03
C LEU A 30 -14.41 -7.46 -17.95
N ARG A 31 -14.22 -8.15 -19.08
CA ARG A 31 -14.53 -9.59 -19.21
C ARG A 31 -13.68 -10.45 -18.27
N GLY A 32 -14.35 -11.41 -17.61
CA GLY A 32 -13.70 -12.50 -16.90
C GLY A 32 -13.07 -12.12 -15.57
N ALA A 33 -13.37 -10.96 -15.00
CA ALA A 33 -12.84 -10.50 -13.72
C ALA A 33 -13.05 -11.55 -12.61
N ALA A 34 -14.20 -12.20 -12.56
CA ALA A 34 -14.51 -13.24 -11.58
C ALA A 34 -13.75 -14.56 -11.81
N ARG A 35 -13.19 -14.80 -12.99
CA ARG A 35 -12.41 -16.02 -13.32
C ARG A 35 -10.92 -15.89 -13.00
N LEU A 36 -10.46 -14.70 -12.66
CA LEU A 36 -9.07 -14.48 -12.24
C LEU A 36 -8.78 -15.22 -10.92
N PRO A 37 -7.54 -15.72 -10.72
CA PRO A 37 -7.09 -16.14 -9.41
C PRO A 37 -7.24 -15.00 -8.38
N TYR A 38 -7.51 -15.33 -7.13
CA TYR A 38 -7.72 -14.32 -6.07
C TYR A 38 -6.59 -13.29 -5.96
N SER A 39 -5.35 -13.71 -6.16
CA SER A 39 -4.19 -12.80 -6.18
C SER A 39 -4.31 -11.73 -7.27
N LEU A 40 -4.75 -12.10 -8.47
CA LEU A 40 -4.96 -11.17 -9.58
C LEU A 40 -6.24 -10.35 -9.40
N GLN A 41 -7.26 -10.88 -8.73
CA GLN A 41 -8.46 -10.11 -8.37
C GLN A 41 -8.09 -8.95 -7.42
N VAL A 42 -7.20 -9.18 -6.45
CA VAL A 42 -6.69 -8.12 -5.54
C VAL A 42 -5.93 -7.05 -6.32
N LEU A 43 -5.07 -7.45 -7.25
CA LEU A 43 -4.33 -6.50 -8.10
C LEU A 43 -5.28 -5.73 -9.04
N LEU A 44 -6.27 -6.39 -9.61
CA LEU A 44 -7.28 -5.76 -10.45
C LEU A 44 -8.11 -4.74 -9.66
N GLU A 45 -8.56 -5.08 -8.45
CA GLU A 45 -9.29 -4.14 -7.59
C GLU A 45 -8.43 -2.92 -7.25
N ASN A 46 -7.14 -3.14 -6.98
CA ASN A 46 -6.19 -2.07 -6.74
C ASN A 46 -6.04 -1.16 -7.98
N ALA A 47 -5.94 -1.72 -9.18
CA ALA A 47 -5.87 -0.95 -10.42
C ALA A 47 -7.15 -0.15 -10.67
N LEU A 48 -8.34 -0.74 -10.49
CA LEU A 48 -9.63 -0.06 -10.61
C LEU A 48 -9.78 1.10 -9.62
N ARG A 49 -9.26 0.94 -8.40
CA ARG A 49 -9.27 1.96 -7.34
C ARG A 49 -8.40 3.15 -7.67
N HIS A 50 -7.28 2.92 -8.34
CA HIS A 50 -6.25 3.93 -8.60
C HIS A 50 -6.19 4.37 -10.07
N GLU A 51 -7.24 4.09 -10.84
CA GLU A 51 -7.35 4.54 -12.23
C GLU A 51 -7.27 6.05 -12.33
N ASP A 52 -6.22 6.58 -12.97
CA ASP A 52 -5.93 8.01 -13.11
C ASP A 52 -5.58 8.43 -14.56
N ASN A 53 -5.43 7.46 -15.50
CA ASN A 53 -4.94 7.61 -16.87
C ASN A 53 -3.50 8.16 -16.98
N VAL A 54 -2.75 8.17 -15.90
CA VAL A 54 -1.32 8.54 -15.88
C VAL A 54 -0.48 7.35 -15.49
N THR A 55 -0.74 6.82 -14.27
CA THR A 55 -0.02 5.66 -13.74
C THR A 55 -0.80 4.37 -13.97
N VAL A 56 -2.12 4.43 -13.82
CA VAL A 56 -3.03 3.33 -14.13
C VAL A 56 -4.06 3.81 -15.14
N GLY A 57 -3.88 3.40 -16.38
CA GLY A 57 -4.83 3.68 -17.45
C GLY A 57 -5.75 2.48 -17.74
N ARG A 58 -6.74 2.71 -18.59
CA ARG A 58 -7.69 1.68 -19.04
C ARG A 58 -6.97 0.43 -19.59
N ALA A 59 -5.91 0.59 -20.36
CA ALA A 59 -5.14 -0.52 -20.92
C ALA A 59 -4.50 -1.44 -19.86
N ASN A 60 -4.03 -0.86 -18.74
CA ASN A 60 -3.48 -1.64 -17.62
C ASN A 60 -4.56 -2.53 -16.97
N ILE A 61 -5.81 -2.05 -16.92
CA ILE A 61 -6.94 -2.79 -16.38
C ILE A 61 -7.42 -3.87 -17.37
N GLU A 62 -7.49 -3.55 -18.66
CA GLU A 62 -7.86 -4.50 -19.72
C GLU A 62 -6.88 -5.66 -19.85
N ALA A 63 -5.61 -5.46 -19.51
CA ALA A 63 -4.59 -6.51 -19.49
C ALA A 63 -4.95 -7.71 -18.58
N PHE A 64 -5.73 -7.49 -17.51
CA PHE A 64 -6.25 -8.57 -16.67
C PHE A 64 -7.27 -9.45 -17.42
N SER A 65 -8.09 -8.88 -18.29
CA SER A 65 -9.01 -9.65 -19.13
C SER A 65 -8.26 -10.49 -20.17
N GLU A 66 -7.19 -9.96 -20.76
CA GLU A 66 -6.33 -10.72 -21.66
C GLU A 66 -5.64 -11.90 -20.97
N TRP A 67 -5.25 -11.71 -19.72
CA TRP A 67 -4.67 -12.80 -18.92
C TRP A 67 -5.65 -13.97 -18.74
N VAL A 68 -6.93 -13.70 -18.56
CA VAL A 68 -7.98 -14.73 -18.43
C VAL A 68 -8.04 -15.62 -19.68
N ASP A 69 -7.86 -15.04 -20.84
CA ASP A 69 -7.96 -15.77 -22.12
C ASP A 69 -6.68 -16.53 -22.48
N ARG A 70 -5.52 -16.02 -22.06
CA ARG A 70 -4.20 -16.55 -22.47
C ARG A 70 -3.45 -17.27 -21.35
N GLY A 71 -3.85 -17.13 -20.09
CA GLY A 71 -3.12 -17.65 -18.91
C GLY A 71 -1.83 -16.88 -18.58
N SER A 72 -1.51 -15.84 -19.36
CA SER A 72 -0.34 -14.97 -19.14
C SER A 72 -0.54 -13.63 -19.84
N ASN A 73 0.06 -12.58 -19.28
CA ASN A 73 0.17 -11.28 -19.94
C ASN A 73 1.50 -10.64 -19.50
N PRO A 74 2.37 -10.21 -20.42
CA PRO A 74 3.64 -9.55 -20.10
C PRO A 74 3.48 -8.07 -19.70
N ALA A 75 2.26 -7.53 -19.71
CA ALA A 75 2.03 -6.14 -19.36
C ALA A 75 2.41 -5.86 -17.89
N GLU A 76 3.15 -4.77 -17.69
CA GLU A 76 3.42 -4.26 -16.35
C GLU A 76 2.19 -3.56 -15.80
N THR A 77 1.94 -3.71 -14.51
CA THR A 77 0.90 -2.99 -13.79
C THR A 77 1.45 -2.29 -12.58
N SER A 78 1.02 -1.07 -12.35
CA SER A 78 1.33 -0.33 -11.14
C SER A 78 0.51 -0.86 -9.97
N TYR A 79 1.14 -0.96 -8.81
CA TYR A 79 0.49 -1.37 -7.58
C TYR A 79 0.64 -0.31 -6.50
N TYR A 80 -0.47 0.05 -5.88
CA TYR A 80 -0.51 1.01 -4.79
C TYR A 80 -0.76 0.29 -3.46
N PRO A 81 0.27 0.00 -2.67
CA PRO A 81 0.09 -0.63 -1.37
C PRO A 81 -0.72 0.30 -0.45
N THR A 82 -1.62 -0.26 0.34
CA THR A 82 -2.34 0.46 1.38
C THR A 82 -1.55 0.56 2.66
N ARG A 83 -0.63 -0.38 2.88
CA ARG A 83 0.22 -0.51 4.05
C ARG A 83 1.51 -1.24 3.67
N ILE A 84 2.61 -0.85 4.28
CA ILE A 84 3.92 -1.46 4.09
C ILE A 84 4.35 -2.05 5.42
N MET A 85 4.79 -3.31 5.40
CA MET A 85 5.41 -3.96 6.53
C MET A 85 6.91 -4.07 6.28
N MET A 86 7.70 -3.69 7.25
CA MET A 86 9.16 -3.82 7.23
C MET A 86 9.63 -4.53 8.50
N HIS A 87 10.55 -5.46 8.34
CA HIS A 87 11.32 -5.98 9.46
C HIS A 87 12.55 -5.08 9.72
N ASP A 88 13.28 -5.34 10.79
CA ASP A 88 14.39 -4.48 11.25
C ASP A 88 15.50 -4.32 10.21
N VAL A 89 15.89 -5.38 9.48
CA VAL A 89 16.94 -5.29 8.44
C VAL A 89 16.56 -4.33 7.30
N SER A 90 15.28 -4.28 6.91
CA SER A 90 14.81 -3.35 5.87
C SER A 90 14.37 -1.99 6.44
N GLY A 91 13.86 -1.97 7.67
CA GLY A 91 13.30 -0.79 8.29
C GLY A 91 14.35 0.17 8.87
N ILE A 92 15.42 -0.35 9.49
CA ILE A 92 16.48 0.50 10.06
C ILE A 92 17.15 1.40 9.02
N PRO A 93 17.57 0.93 7.83
CA PRO A 93 18.09 1.79 6.79
C PRO A 93 17.10 2.88 6.36
N LEU A 94 15.82 2.53 6.18
CA LEU A 94 14.79 3.51 5.83
C LEU A 94 14.64 4.59 6.91
N LEU A 95 14.64 4.22 8.19
CA LEU A 95 14.54 5.17 9.30
C LEU A 95 15.75 6.13 9.32
N ALA A 96 16.95 5.61 9.07
CA ALA A 96 18.15 6.43 8.97
C ALA A 96 18.06 7.43 7.81
N ASP A 97 17.61 7.00 6.64
CA ASP A 97 17.42 7.87 5.47
C ASP A 97 16.37 8.96 5.74
N LEU A 98 15.22 8.58 6.33
CA LEU A 98 14.17 9.56 6.68
C LEU A 98 14.68 10.57 7.72
N ALA A 99 15.47 10.13 8.71
CA ALA A 99 16.07 11.01 9.70
C ALA A 99 17.04 12.02 9.03
N ALA A 100 17.94 11.54 8.18
CA ALA A 100 18.87 12.38 7.45
C ALA A 100 18.16 13.37 6.52
N MET A 101 17.12 12.95 5.83
CA MET A 101 16.29 13.82 4.99
C MET A 101 15.60 14.92 5.82
N ARG A 102 15.07 14.59 6.99
CA ARG A 102 14.45 15.55 7.91
C ARG A 102 15.46 16.57 8.44
N GLU A 103 16.64 16.10 8.81
CA GLU A 103 17.73 16.98 9.26
C GLU A 103 18.12 17.99 8.16
N TYR A 104 18.28 17.51 6.94
CA TYR A 104 18.55 18.37 5.77
C TYR A 104 17.44 19.41 5.54
N MET A 105 16.17 19.00 5.63
CA MET A 105 15.04 19.91 5.50
C MET A 105 15.06 21.00 6.57
N ALA A 106 15.30 20.63 7.84
CA ALA A 106 15.40 21.58 8.92
C ALA A 106 16.57 22.57 8.74
N ALA A 107 17.75 22.05 8.36
CA ALA A 107 18.93 22.88 8.08
C ALA A 107 18.71 23.85 6.90
N SER A 108 17.84 23.49 5.96
CA SER A 108 17.44 24.32 4.80
C SER A 108 16.28 25.27 5.11
N GLY A 109 15.83 25.36 6.36
CA GLY A 109 14.70 26.21 6.78
C GLY A 109 13.33 25.73 6.27
N ARG A 110 13.19 24.45 5.89
CA ARG A 110 11.96 23.82 5.44
C ARG A 110 11.36 22.96 6.55
N ASP A 111 10.06 22.69 6.47
CA ASP A 111 9.37 21.85 7.43
C ASP A 111 9.81 20.37 7.30
N PRO A 112 10.49 19.78 8.30
CA PRO A 112 10.90 18.39 8.26
C PRO A 112 9.72 17.40 8.32
N ASN A 113 8.53 17.82 8.77
CA ASN A 113 7.33 16.98 8.80
C ASN A 113 6.81 16.62 7.40
N LEU A 114 7.26 17.31 6.35
CA LEU A 114 6.94 16.96 4.97
C LEU A 114 7.63 15.65 4.52
N VAL A 115 8.68 15.23 5.23
CA VAL A 115 9.38 13.96 4.96
C VAL A 115 8.73 12.82 5.73
N ASN A 116 7.80 12.15 5.08
CA ASN A 116 7.13 10.96 5.61
C ASN A 116 6.82 9.99 4.47
N PRO A 117 6.74 8.68 4.74
CA PRO A 117 6.22 7.73 3.77
C PRO A 117 4.81 8.09 3.34
N VAL A 118 4.52 7.96 2.04
CA VAL A 118 3.18 8.25 1.47
C VAL A 118 2.14 7.24 1.96
N ARG A 119 2.57 6.05 2.35
CA ARG A 119 1.72 4.99 2.90
C ARG A 119 2.13 4.66 4.33
N PRO A 120 1.20 4.25 5.19
CA PRO A 120 1.54 3.77 6.53
C PRO A 120 2.57 2.64 6.47
N VAL A 121 3.60 2.73 7.30
CA VAL A 121 4.65 1.73 7.40
C VAL A 121 4.64 1.17 8.81
N ASP A 122 4.51 -0.14 8.94
CA ASP A 122 4.67 -0.86 10.19
C ASP A 122 6.09 -1.43 10.26
N PHE A 123 6.80 -1.06 11.30
CA PHE A 123 8.11 -1.60 11.59
C PHE A 123 7.98 -2.71 12.63
N ILE A 124 8.37 -3.94 12.26
CA ILE A 124 8.22 -5.12 13.09
C ILE A 124 9.59 -5.75 13.33
N MET A 125 9.97 -5.88 14.59
CA MET A 125 11.18 -6.60 15.00
C MET A 125 10.91 -8.10 14.92
N ASP A 126 11.65 -8.80 14.08
CA ASP A 126 11.53 -10.25 13.87
C ASP A 126 12.76 -11.06 14.29
N HIS A 127 13.80 -10.37 14.78
CA HIS A 127 15.00 -10.99 15.33
C HIS A 127 14.92 -11.20 16.85
N SER A 128 15.71 -12.14 17.35
CA SER A 128 15.90 -12.32 18.78
C SER A 128 16.55 -11.08 19.37
N VAL A 129 15.92 -10.53 20.39
CA VAL A 129 16.41 -9.34 21.11
C VAL A 129 16.57 -9.64 22.61
N ILE A 130 17.54 -9.01 23.24
CA ILE A 130 17.66 -9.03 24.69
C ILE A 130 16.68 -7.98 25.24
N VAL A 131 15.78 -8.42 26.12
CA VAL A 131 14.75 -7.57 26.69
C VAL A 131 15.17 -7.16 28.08
N ASP A 132 15.60 -5.92 28.26
CA ASP A 132 15.97 -5.36 29.58
C ASP A 132 14.74 -4.97 30.40
N VAL A 133 13.69 -4.52 29.76
CA VAL A 133 12.42 -4.11 30.40
C VAL A 133 11.24 -4.67 29.61
N ALA A 134 10.38 -5.43 30.28
CA ALA A 134 9.20 -6.03 29.67
C ALA A 134 7.91 -5.65 30.42
N GLY A 135 6.77 -5.63 29.69
CA GLY A 135 5.43 -5.49 30.27
C GLY A 135 5.10 -4.12 30.90
N ALA A 136 5.87 -3.08 30.63
CA ALA A 136 5.62 -1.74 31.14
C ALA A 136 5.65 -0.68 30.05
N GLN A 137 4.99 0.46 30.28
CA GLN A 137 5.07 1.63 29.38
C GLN A 137 6.52 2.14 29.19
N ALA A 138 7.42 1.84 30.10
CA ALA A 138 8.84 2.15 29.99
C ALA A 138 9.51 1.48 28.78
N CYS A 139 9.02 0.32 28.33
CA CYS A 139 9.52 -0.36 27.13
C CYS A 139 9.43 0.52 25.86
N VAL A 140 8.31 1.24 25.72
CA VAL A 140 8.08 2.14 24.58
C VAL A 140 9.03 3.34 24.64
N ARG A 141 9.33 3.85 25.85
CA ARG A 141 10.28 4.96 26.04
C ARG A 141 11.72 4.56 25.71
N VAL A 142 12.15 3.36 26.10
CA VAL A 142 13.50 2.85 25.78
C VAL A 142 13.64 2.66 24.28
N LEU A 143 12.63 2.11 23.61
CA LEU A 143 12.63 1.96 22.14
C LEU A 143 12.66 3.31 21.43
N LEU A 144 11.87 4.29 21.87
CA LEU A 144 11.86 5.65 21.33
C LEU A 144 13.18 6.39 21.57
N LEU A 145 13.82 6.21 22.74
CA LEU A 145 15.13 6.81 23.03
C LEU A 145 16.24 6.21 22.16
N LEU A 146 16.19 4.93 21.86
CA LEU A 146 17.14 4.28 20.94
C LEU A 146 16.93 4.75 19.49
N LEU A 147 15.70 5.03 19.09
CA LEU A 147 15.37 5.55 17.75
C LEU A 147 15.67 7.06 17.59
N VAL A 148 15.75 7.82 18.68
CA VAL A 148 16.06 9.27 18.67
C VAL A 148 17.56 9.51 18.89
N ALA A 149 18.30 8.51 19.39
CA ALA A 149 19.76 8.61 19.63
C ALA A 149 20.59 8.13 18.41
N LEU A 150 19.96 7.67 17.34
CA LEU A 150 20.55 7.37 16.03
C LEU A 150 20.27 8.53 15.06
#